data_505f89372f3a69b142df74ebb4f2e01d
#
_entry.id   505f89372f3a69b142df74ebb4f2e01d
#
_cell.length_a   1.000
_cell.length_b   1.000
_cell.length_c   1.000
_cell.angle_alpha   90.00
_cell.angle_beta   90.00
_cell.angle_gamma   90.00
#
_symmetry.space_group_name_H-M   'P 1'
#
loop_
_entity.id
_entity.type
_entity.pdbx_description
1 polymer ?
#
loop_
_entity_poly.entity_id
_entity_poly.type
_entity_poly.pdbx_seq_one_letter_code
_entity_poly.pdbx_strand_id
1 'polypeptide(L)'
;MVARICGLETEYSISGNGDIPVVLLHGWGSSFDVYKGVCAALEDRCKLYAVNFPGCGGSETMKTPWNIDNYCDFVLQFLKFVGLDGKDSVFIGHSHGGRVILALAGNGMISPEKIVLLDSAGIVAEKTKKQKRRANNFKRVKKVLNLPLIRKFSAPLLDRARRHYGSADYNAAPPVLRQTLVSLVNTDLRDILGNIKCPTLLIWGENDNDTPLSSAEIIKSKIADSGLCVIKGTGHFSFCEKPYEAHAILRSFIK
;
A
#
# COMPACT_ATOMS: atom_id res chain seq x y z
N MET A 1 19.95 5.71 -0.26
CA MET A 1 20.76 5.02 -1.30
C MET A 1 19.94 4.93 -2.59
N VAL A 2 20.60 4.73 -3.75
CA VAL A 2 19.88 4.59 -5.04
C VAL A 2 20.36 3.33 -5.75
N ALA A 3 19.42 2.59 -6.37
CA ALA A 3 19.70 1.41 -7.19
C ALA A 3 18.81 1.40 -8.43
N ARG A 4 19.08 0.54 -9.40
CA ARG A 4 18.21 0.35 -10.57
C ARG A 4 17.37 -0.92 -10.41
N ILE A 5 16.08 -0.74 -10.16
CA ILE A 5 15.10 -1.82 -9.97
C ILE A 5 14.04 -1.72 -11.07
N CYS A 6 13.74 -2.79 -11.76
CA CYS A 6 12.85 -2.78 -12.94
C CYS A 6 13.22 -1.71 -14.00
N GLY A 7 14.52 -1.38 -14.12
CA GLY A 7 15.00 -0.34 -15.04
C GLY A 7 14.78 1.10 -14.56
N LEU A 8 14.21 1.33 -13.37
CA LEU A 8 13.96 2.65 -12.76
C LEU A 8 14.99 2.96 -11.68
N GLU A 9 15.43 4.21 -11.60
CA GLU A 9 16.20 4.69 -10.45
C GLU A 9 15.30 4.65 -9.21
N THR A 10 15.74 3.90 -8.21
CA THR A 10 14.95 3.56 -7.03
C THR A 10 15.69 3.94 -5.78
N GLU A 11 15.08 4.82 -4.99
CA GLU A 11 15.60 5.19 -3.69
C GLU A 11 15.22 4.14 -2.64
N TYR A 12 16.19 3.75 -1.81
CA TYR A 12 16.00 2.78 -0.73
C TYR A 12 16.89 3.10 0.46
N SER A 13 16.57 2.49 1.60
CA SER A 13 17.34 2.60 2.86
C SER A 13 17.57 1.23 3.46
N ILE A 14 18.76 1.02 4.01
CA ILE A 14 19.08 -0.12 4.87
C ILE A 14 19.59 0.45 6.19
N SER A 15 18.98 0.03 7.30
CA SER A 15 19.33 0.49 8.65
C SER A 15 19.12 -0.64 9.66
N GLY A 16 19.55 -0.39 10.92
CA GLY A 16 19.46 -1.38 11.99
C GLY A 16 20.61 -2.38 11.98
N ASN A 17 20.93 -2.91 13.17
CA ASN A 17 22.09 -3.76 13.43
C ASN A 17 21.70 -5.18 13.89
N GLY A 18 20.40 -5.48 13.94
CA GLY A 18 19.90 -6.80 14.34
C GLY A 18 19.92 -7.81 13.19
N ASP A 19 19.59 -9.06 13.52
CA ASP A 19 19.64 -10.18 12.58
C ASP A 19 18.33 -10.48 11.88
N ILE A 20 17.18 -9.94 12.39
CA ILE A 20 15.86 -10.18 11.81
C ILE A 20 15.68 -9.28 10.57
N PRO A 21 15.61 -9.83 9.34
CA PRO A 21 15.38 -9.02 8.15
C PRO A 21 13.93 -8.56 8.10
N VAL A 22 13.74 -7.23 8.00
CA VAL A 22 12.42 -6.59 7.91
C VAL A 22 12.32 -5.76 6.65
N VAL A 23 11.33 -6.03 5.81
CA VAL A 23 11.05 -5.28 4.59
C VAL A 23 9.89 -4.32 4.84
N LEU A 24 10.09 -3.04 4.54
CA LEU A 24 9.15 -1.95 4.79
C LEU A 24 8.60 -1.39 3.47
N LEU A 25 7.29 -1.50 3.26
CA LEU A 25 6.59 -1.05 2.05
C LEU A 25 5.56 0.03 2.40
N HIS A 26 5.79 1.27 1.97
CA HIS A 26 4.98 2.43 2.31
C HIS A 26 3.67 2.53 1.53
N GLY A 27 2.77 3.44 1.96
CA GLY A 27 1.50 3.73 1.32
C GLY A 27 1.61 4.57 0.04
N TRP A 28 0.52 4.68 -0.70
CA TRP A 28 0.42 5.50 -1.91
C TRP A 28 0.77 6.98 -1.63
N GLY A 29 1.59 7.57 -2.51
CA GLY A 29 1.97 8.98 -2.40
C GLY A 29 2.83 9.34 -1.19
N SER A 30 3.31 8.35 -0.43
CA SER A 30 4.20 8.48 0.72
C SER A 30 5.66 8.19 0.33
N SER A 31 6.51 8.01 1.31
CA SER A 31 7.88 7.50 1.18
C SER A 31 8.22 6.61 2.37
N PHE A 32 9.37 5.95 2.34
CA PHE A 32 9.83 5.15 3.50
C PHE A 32 10.11 6.01 4.74
N ASP A 33 10.19 7.34 4.61
CA ASP A 33 10.34 8.25 5.76
C ASP A 33 9.20 8.13 6.78
N VAL A 34 8.02 7.67 6.35
CA VAL A 34 6.89 7.41 7.25
C VAL A 34 7.24 6.39 8.34
N TYR A 35 8.23 5.55 8.08
CA TYR A 35 8.68 4.51 9.00
C TYR A 35 9.80 4.93 9.96
N LYS A 36 10.23 6.21 9.98
CA LYS A 36 11.33 6.65 10.87
C LYS A 36 11.14 6.22 12.32
N GLY A 37 9.94 6.37 12.87
CA GLY A 37 9.62 5.93 14.22
C GLY A 37 9.63 4.41 14.40
N VAL A 38 9.11 3.68 13.42
CA VAL A 38 9.13 2.21 13.41
C VAL A 38 10.57 1.69 13.32
N CYS A 39 11.40 2.31 12.46
CA CYS A 39 12.81 1.97 12.35
C CYS A 39 13.53 2.16 13.68
N ALA A 40 13.40 3.32 14.30
CA ALA A 40 14.01 3.60 15.60
C ALA A 40 13.54 2.64 16.71
N ALA A 41 12.29 2.15 16.60
CA ALA A 41 11.77 1.18 17.56
C ALA A 41 12.26 -0.25 17.35
N LEU A 42 12.80 -0.60 16.18
CA LEU A 42 13.18 -1.98 15.82
C LEU A 42 14.66 -2.16 15.48
N GLU A 43 15.44 -1.09 15.30
CA GLU A 43 16.83 -1.13 14.82
C GLU A 43 17.81 -1.91 15.73
N ASP A 44 17.45 -2.09 17.01
CA ASP A 44 18.24 -2.84 17.97
C ASP A 44 18.21 -4.36 17.73
N ARG A 45 17.19 -4.89 17.02
CA ARG A 45 16.97 -6.32 16.78
C ARG A 45 16.76 -6.70 15.33
N CYS A 46 16.50 -5.71 14.46
CA CYS A 46 16.16 -5.93 13.07
C CYS A 46 17.18 -5.29 12.13
N LYS A 47 17.32 -5.87 10.96
CA LYS A 47 17.91 -5.23 9.78
C LYS A 47 16.78 -4.80 8.85
N LEU A 48 16.63 -3.50 8.65
CA LEU A 48 15.47 -2.87 8.06
C LEU A 48 15.77 -2.47 6.63
N TYR A 49 14.98 -2.96 5.68
CA TYR A 49 15.08 -2.71 4.24
C TYR A 49 13.84 -1.95 3.80
N ALA A 50 13.98 -0.67 3.51
CA ALA A 50 12.89 0.19 3.10
C ALA A 50 13.10 0.68 1.66
N VAL A 51 12.08 0.63 0.82
CA VAL A 51 12.15 1.04 -0.58
C VAL A 51 11.04 2.04 -0.91
N ASN A 52 11.37 3.06 -1.69
CA ASN A 52 10.38 3.97 -2.25
C ASN A 52 9.81 3.38 -3.53
N PHE A 53 8.50 3.22 -3.58
CA PHE A 53 7.81 2.83 -4.81
C PHE A 53 8.03 3.84 -5.93
N PRO A 54 7.97 3.42 -7.21
CA PRO A 54 8.11 4.32 -8.36
C PRO A 54 7.16 5.52 -8.29
N GLY A 55 7.74 6.71 -8.49
CA GLY A 55 7.04 7.99 -8.38
C GLY A 55 6.83 8.50 -6.96
N CYS A 56 7.49 7.89 -5.97
CA CYS A 56 7.46 8.29 -4.56
C CYS A 56 8.87 8.58 -4.04
N GLY A 57 8.99 9.49 -3.07
CA GLY A 57 10.29 9.93 -2.57
C GLY A 57 11.23 10.33 -3.70
N GLY A 58 12.47 9.85 -3.67
CA GLY A 58 13.47 10.06 -4.73
C GLY A 58 13.44 9.01 -5.85
N SER A 59 12.44 8.13 -5.91
CA SER A 59 12.35 7.11 -6.96
C SER A 59 11.76 7.64 -8.26
N GLU A 60 12.35 7.21 -9.39
CA GLU A 60 11.88 7.55 -10.75
C GLU A 60 10.43 7.09 -10.97
N THR A 61 9.63 7.90 -11.66
CA THR A 61 8.25 7.54 -12.01
C THR A 61 8.22 6.60 -13.21
N MET A 62 7.38 5.56 -13.15
CA MET A 62 7.16 4.65 -14.27
C MET A 62 6.62 5.39 -15.52
N LYS A 63 6.99 4.93 -16.72
CA LYS A 63 6.57 5.54 -18.01
C LYS A 63 5.15 5.11 -18.42
N THR A 64 4.71 3.94 -18.01
CA THR A 64 3.38 3.38 -18.30
C THR A 64 2.65 3.07 -16.99
N PRO A 65 1.29 3.07 -16.99
CA PRO A 65 0.54 2.71 -15.79
C PRO A 65 0.83 1.28 -15.32
N TRP A 66 0.98 1.12 -14.02
CA TRP A 66 1.21 -0.17 -13.37
C TRP A 66 -0.08 -0.75 -12.78
N ASN A 67 -0.14 -2.08 -12.69
CA ASN A 67 -1.10 -2.83 -11.91
C ASN A 67 -0.42 -3.46 -10.68
N ILE A 68 -1.13 -4.30 -9.93
CA ILE A 68 -0.59 -4.94 -8.73
C ILE A 68 0.59 -5.87 -9.04
N ASP A 69 0.55 -6.58 -10.18
CA ASP A 69 1.59 -7.52 -10.57
C ASP A 69 2.91 -6.80 -10.83
N ASN A 70 2.88 -5.61 -11.44
CA ASN A 70 4.08 -4.80 -11.64
C ASN A 70 4.73 -4.39 -10.31
N TYR A 71 3.92 -4.07 -9.28
CA TYR A 71 4.44 -3.79 -7.95
C TYR A 71 5.00 -5.05 -7.27
N CYS A 72 4.38 -6.20 -7.47
CA CYS A 72 4.91 -7.47 -7.01
C CYS A 72 6.28 -7.76 -7.64
N ASP A 73 6.40 -7.64 -8.95
CA ASP A 73 7.66 -7.83 -9.68
C ASP A 73 8.74 -6.86 -9.21
N PHE A 74 8.36 -5.59 -8.97
CA PHE A 74 9.27 -4.58 -8.44
C PHE A 74 9.82 -4.98 -7.06
N VAL A 75 8.95 -5.43 -6.15
CA VAL A 75 9.40 -5.87 -4.81
C VAL A 75 10.27 -7.11 -4.90
N LEU A 76 9.94 -8.08 -5.74
CA LEU A 76 10.77 -9.28 -5.93
C LEU A 76 12.16 -8.93 -6.47
N GLN A 77 12.27 -7.98 -7.42
CA GLN A 77 13.56 -7.51 -7.91
C GLN A 77 14.33 -6.73 -6.84
N PHE A 78 13.64 -5.94 -6.02
CA PHE A 78 14.28 -5.28 -4.86
C PHE A 78 14.82 -6.29 -3.85
N LEU A 79 14.03 -7.30 -3.48
CA LEU A 79 14.49 -8.37 -2.57
C LEU A 79 15.74 -9.04 -3.11
N LYS A 80 15.73 -9.46 -4.37
CA LYS A 80 16.90 -10.06 -5.03
C LYS A 80 18.11 -9.14 -5.00
N PHE A 81 17.92 -7.84 -5.22
CA PHE A 81 18.99 -6.85 -5.20
C PHE A 81 19.64 -6.73 -3.82
N VAL A 82 18.84 -6.75 -2.75
CA VAL A 82 19.37 -6.66 -1.37
C VAL A 82 19.77 -8.03 -0.78
N GLY A 83 19.72 -9.09 -1.58
CA GLY A 83 20.13 -10.45 -1.16
C GLY A 83 19.10 -11.18 -0.31
N LEU A 84 17.82 -10.81 -0.40
CA LEU A 84 16.69 -11.48 0.25
C LEU A 84 15.90 -12.28 -0.79
N ASP A 85 15.32 -13.41 -0.35
CA ASP A 85 14.46 -14.25 -1.21
C ASP A 85 12.98 -14.22 -0.80
N GLY A 86 12.65 -13.39 0.20
CA GLY A 86 11.30 -13.29 0.74
C GLY A 86 10.88 -14.43 1.67
N LYS A 87 11.84 -15.29 2.06
CA LYS A 87 11.72 -16.22 3.17
C LYS A 87 12.41 -15.65 4.41
N ASP A 88 12.12 -16.21 5.55
CA ASP A 88 12.76 -15.85 6.83
C ASP A 88 12.82 -14.34 7.10
N SER A 89 11.94 -13.59 6.46
CA SER A 89 11.86 -12.13 6.56
C SER A 89 10.49 -11.72 7.08
N VAL A 90 10.46 -10.65 7.86
CA VAL A 90 9.23 -9.99 8.27
C VAL A 90 8.87 -8.90 7.24
N PHE A 91 7.62 -8.83 6.84
CA PHE A 91 7.14 -7.78 5.95
C PHE A 91 6.19 -6.85 6.69
N ILE A 92 6.48 -5.56 6.67
CA ILE A 92 5.61 -4.52 7.23
C ILE A 92 5.12 -3.64 6.10
N GLY A 93 3.81 -3.51 5.93
CA GLY A 93 3.22 -2.69 4.88
C GLY A 93 2.12 -1.78 5.36
N HIS A 94 2.22 -0.50 5.00
CA HIS A 94 1.17 0.48 5.22
C HIS A 94 0.32 0.65 3.97
N SER A 95 -1.00 0.65 4.13
CA SER A 95 -1.95 0.99 3.05
C SER A 95 -1.63 0.21 1.74
N HIS A 96 -1.17 0.90 0.68
CA HIS A 96 -0.76 0.28 -0.58
C HIS A 96 0.38 -0.73 -0.39
N GLY A 97 1.36 -0.47 0.47
CA GLY A 97 2.43 -1.43 0.80
C GLY A 97 1.88 -2.74 1.35
N GLY A 98 0.87 -2.67 2.22
CA GLY A 98 0.17 -3.85 2.71
C GLY A 98 -0.58 -4.60 1.60
N ARG A 99 -1.23 -3.90 0.65
CA ARG A 99 -1.82 -4.52 -0.55
C ARG A 99 -0.80 -5.32 -1.34
N VAL A 100 0.41 -4.77 -1.54
CA VAL A 100 1.48 -5.47 -2.28
C VAL A 100 1.94 -6.71 -1.54
N ILE A 101 2.10 -6.64 -0.21
CA ILE A 101 2.44 -7.82 0.62
C ILE A 101 1.36 -8.90 0.54
N LEU A 102 0.09 -8.51 0.65
CA LEU A 102 -1.03 -9.45 0.52
C LEU A 102 -1.07 -10.13 -0.86
N ALA A 103 -0.77 -9.39 -1.92
CA ALA A 103 -0.71 -9.95 -3.28
C ALA A 103 0.47 -10.91 -3.42
N LEU A 104 1.65 -10.54 -2.95
CA LEU A 104 2.86 -11.38 -3.00
C LEU A 104 2.67 -12.70 -2.23
N ALA A 105 2.24 -12.61 -0.97
CA ALA A 105 2.07 -13.77 -0.11
C ALA A 105 0.86 -14.64 -0.52
N GLY A 106 -0.27 -14.00 -0.87
CA GLY A 106 -1.48 -14.70 -1.30
C GLY A 106 -1.33 -15.45 -2.63
N ASN A 107 -0.46 -14.97 -3.52
CA ASN A 107 -0.11 -15.67 -4.76
C ASN A 107 1.09 -16.64 -4.59
N GLY A 108 1.63 -16.79 -3.39
CA GLY A 108 2.76 -17.70 -3.13
C GLY A 108 4.10 -17.24 -3.73
N MET A 109 4.23 -15.95 -4.07
CA MET A 109 5.46 -15.37 -4.64
C MET A 109 6.55 -15.17 -3.57
N ILE A 110 6.13 -15.02 -2.31
CA ILE A 110 7.00 -14.97 -1.11
C ILE A 110 6.41 -15.89 -0.03
N SER A 111 7.26 -16.32 0.90
CA SER A 111 6.89 -17.11 2.09
C SER A 111 7.45 -16.45 3.34
N PRO A 112 6.93 -15.29 3.76
CA PRO A 112 7.50 -14.54 4.87
C PRO A 112 7.39 -15.30 6.20
N GLU A 113 8.31 -15.01 7.14
CA GLU A 113 8.20 -15.51 8.51
C GLU A 113 6.99 -14.91 9.22
N LYS A 114 6.79 -13.60 9.05
CA LYS A 114 5.64 -12.84 9.62
C LYS A 114 5.24 -11.70 8.70
N ILE A 115 3.98 -11.32 8.78
CA ILE A 115 3.43 -10.13 8.12
C ILE A 115 2.85 -9.17 9.15
N VAL A 116 3.12 -7.88 8.96
CA VAL A 116 2.45 -6.79 9.68
C VAL A 116 1.77 -5.86 8.69
N LEU A 117 0.48 -5.68 8.86
CA LEU A 117 -0.37 -4.81 8.05
C LEU A 117 -0.79 -3.59 8.88
N LEU A 118 -0.32 -2.42 8.45
CA LEU A 118 -0.64 -1.13 9.09
C LEU A 118 -1.68 -0.43 8.22
N ASP A 119 -2.92 -0.32 8.70
CA ASP A 119 -4.01 0.36 7.99
C ASP A 119 -4.05 -0.05 6.49
N SER A 120 -3.97 -1.36 6.20
CA SER A 120 -3.65 -1.91 4.89
C SER A 120 -4.81 -1.81 3.89
N ALA A 121 -4.49 -1.48 2.66
CA ALA A 121 -5.40 -1.71 1.53
C ALA A 121 -5.36 -3.20 1.10
N GLY A 122 -6.24 -3.58 0.18
CA GLY A 122 -6.32 -4.95 -0.37
C GLY A 122 -7.75 -5.43 -0.54
N ILE A 123 -8.68 -4.86 0.22
CA ILE A 123 -10.11 -5.14 0.13
C ILE A 123 -10.81 -4.00 -0.60
N VAL A 124 -11.56 -4.31 -1.64
CA VAL A 124 -12.44 -3.33 -2.28
C VAL A 124 -13.70 -3.17 -1.43
N ALA A 125 -13.77 -2.05 -0.73
CA ALA A 125 -14.93 -1.75 0.10
C ALA A 125 -16.21 -1.65 -0.74
N GLU A 126 -17.32 -2.14 -0.21
CA GLU A 126 -18.62 -1.97 -0.85
C GLU A 126 -18.98 -0.50 -0.93
N LYS A 127 -19.13 -0.01 -2.16
CA LYS A 127 -19.53 1.38 -2.39
C LYS A 127 -20.97 1.59 -1.90
N THR A 128 -21.18 2.59 -1.07
CA THR A 128 -22.52 3.04 -0.69
C THR A 128 -23.34 3.44 -1.93
N LYS A 129 -24.65 3.45 -1.83
CA LYS A 129 -25.55 3.93 -2.91
C LYS A 129 -25.14 5.33 -3.42
N LYS A 130 -24.74 6.23 -2.50
CA LYS A 130 -24.26 7.58 -2.81
C LYS A 130 -22.95 7.57 -3.62
N GLN A 131 -21.97 6.73 -3.20
CA GLN A 131 -20.70 6.56 -3.90
C GLN A 131 -20.89 5.93 -5.29
N LYS A 132 -21.74 4.89 -5.40
CA LYS A 132 -22.10 4.27 -6.70
C LYS A 132 -22.72 5.30 -7.64
N ARG A 133 -23.68 6.15 -7.15
CA ARG A 133 -24.28 7.21 -7.93
C ARG A 133 -23.28 8.27 -8.40
N ARG A 134 -22.38 8.70 -7.48
CA ARG A 134 -21.31 9.66 -7.80
C ARG A 134 -20.36 9.13 -8.87
N ALA A 135 -19.90 7.88 -8.74
CA ALA A 135 -19.04 7.23 -9.73
C ALA A 135 -19.73 7.08 -11.11
N ASN A 136 -21.01 6.71 -11.13
CA ASN A 136 -21.78 6.58 -12.37
C ASN A 136 -21.99 7.95 -13.06
N ASN A 137 -22.27 9.00 -12.29
CA ASN A 137 -22.37 10.36 -12.82
C ASN A 137 -21.04 10.81 -13.43
N PHE A 138 -19.92 10.55 -12.76
CA PHE A 138 -18.59 10.86 -13.31
C PHE A 138 -18.32 10.10 -14.62
N LYS A 139 -18.63 8.79 -14.68
CA LYS A 139 -18.50 8.01 -15.91
C LYS A 139 -19.32 8.59 -17.06
N ARG A 140 -20.57 9.03 -16.79
CA ARG A 140 -21.44 9.67 -17.79
C ARG A 140 -20.85 10.99 -18.29
N VAL A 141 -20.44 11.88 -17.37
CA VAL A 141 -19.81 13.16 -17.71
C VAL A 141 -18.54 12.92 -18.55
N LYS A 142 -17.67 12.00 -18.13
CA LYS A 142 -16.45 11.64 -18.87
C LYS A 142 -16.78 11.12 -20.28
N LYS A 143 -17.81 10.28 -20.44
CA LYS A 143 -18.23 9.74 -21.73
C LYS A 143 -18.68 10.87 -22.68
N VAL A 144 -19.49 11.81 -22.19
CA VAL A 144 -19.97 12.96 -22.98
C VAL A 144 -18.81 13.88 -23.37
N LEU A 145 -17.94 14.24 -22.42
CA LEU A 145 -16.81 15.14 -22.68
C LEU A 145 -15.72 14.53 -23.58
N ASN A 146 -15.71 13.21 -23.76
CA ASN A 146 -14.77 12.52 -24.66
C ASN A 146 -15.36 12.26 -26.06
N LEU A 147 -16.58 12.73 -26.38
CA LEU A 147 -17.12 12.63 -27.73
C LEU A 147 -16.24 13.40 -28.72
N PRO A 148 -15.98 12.87 -29.94
CA PRO A 148 -15.05 13.46 -30.92
C PRO A 148 -15.26 14.95 -31.18
N LEU A 149 -16.50 15.38 -31.26
CA LEU A 149 -16.90 16.79 -31.53
C LEU A 149 -16.62 17.71 -30.33
N ILE A 150 -16.65 17.19 -29.09
CA ILE A 150 -16.54 17.99 -27.87
C ILE A 150 -15.11 17.92 -27.32
N ARG A 151 -14.40 16.83 -27.56
CA ARG A 151 -13.09 16.52 -26.99
C ARG A 151 -12.06 17.66 -27.16
N LYS A 152 -12.11 18.36 -28.29
CA LYS A 152 -11.19 19.48 -28.60
C LYS A 152 -11.29 20.64 -27.61
N PHE A 153 -12.49 20.85 -27.02
CA PHE A 153 -12.80 21.98 -26.14
C PHE A 153 -13.10 21.55 -24.68
N SER A 154 -13.13 20.25 -24.41
CA SER A 154 -13.60 19.72 -23.13
C SER A 154 -12.52 19.56 -22.06
N ALA A 155 -11.24 19.78 -22.37
CA ALA A 155 -10.14 19.59 -21.43
C ALA A 155 -10.34 20.32 -20.09
N PRO A 156 -10.70 21.63 -20.05
CA PRO A 156 -10.94 22.35 -18.78
C PRO A 156 -12.14 21.80 -18.00
N LEU A 157 -13.21 21.40 -18.71
CA LEU A 157 -14.41 20.82 -18.11
C LEU A 157 -14.14 19.43 -17.55
N LEU A 158 -13.34 18.64 -18.24
CA LEU A 158 -12.92 17.32 -17.79
C LEU A 158 -12.04 17.42 -16.53
N ASP A 159 -11.13 18.39 -16.47
CA ASP A 159 -10.31 18.61 -15.27
C ASP A 159 -11.13 19.14 -14.10
N ARG A 160 -12.14 19.99 -14.35
CA ARG A 160 -13.08 20.40 -13.30
C ARG A 160 -13.91 19.22 -12.79
N ALA A 161 -14.38 18.34 -13.68
CA ALA A 161 -15.08 17.12 -13.30
C ALA A 161 -14.18 16.17 -12.49
N ARG A 162 -12.91 15.98 -12.89
CA ARG A 162 -11.94 15.21 -12.15
C ARG A 162 -11.74 15.74 -10.74
N ARG A 163 -11.53 17.05 -10.58
CA ARG A 163 -11.39 17.70 -9.26
C ARG A 163 -12.64 17.52 -8.40
N HIS A 164 -13.81 17.59 -8.98
CA HIS A 164 -15.07 17.45 -8.24
C HIS A 164 -15.35 16.01 -7.77
N TYR A 165 -15.04 15.02 -8.61
CA TYR A 165 -15.38 13.61 -8.36
C TYR A 165 -14.22 12.77 -7.83
N GLY A 166 -12.96 13.17 -8.07
CA GLY A 166 -11.76 12.45 -7.66
C GLY A 166 -11.46 12.59 -6.16
N SER A 167 -10.72 11.61 -5.61
CA SER A 167 -10.09 11.73 -4.29
C SER A 167 -8.93 12.74 -4.31
N ALA A 168 -8.43 13.12 -3.14
CA ALA A 168 -7.26 13.97 -3.02
C ALA A 168 -6.05 13.36 -3.76
N ASP A 169 -5.77 12.09 -3.52
CA ASP A 169 -4.67 11.34 -4.17
C ASP A 169 -4.81 11.28 -5.69
N TYR A 170 -6.04 11.03 -6.18
CA TYR A 170 -6.30 11.02 -7.62
C TYR A 170 -6.05 12.38 -8.25
N ASN A 171 -6.39 13.45 -7.55
CA ASN A 171 -6.24 14.81 -8.06
C ASN A 171 -4.79 15.30 -8.04
N ALA A 172 -4.04 14.92 -7.01
CA ALA A 172 -2.62 15.26 -6.87
C ALA A 172 -1.71 14.49 -7.83
N ALA A 173 -2.10 13.26 -8.22
CA ALA A 173 -1.25 12.37 -9.01
C ALA A 173 -1.09 12.82 -10.48
N PRO A 174 0.10 12.67 -11.09
CA PRO A 174 0.32 12.79 -12.53
C PRO A 174 -0.53 11.78 -13.33
N PRO A 175 -0.73 11.98 -14.66
CA PRO A 175 -1.62 11.14 -15.46
C PRO A 175 -1.32 9.64 -15.43
N VAL A 176 -0.05 9.23 -15.42
CA VAL A 176 0.35 7.84 -15.35
C VAL A 176 0.02 7.23 -13.99
N LEU A 177 0.29 7.95 -12.91
CA LEU A 177 -0.02 7.52 -11.55
C LEU A 177 -1.54 7.49 -11.29
N ARG A 178 -2.34 8.39 -11.89
CA ARG A 178 -3.81 8.32 -11.81
C ARG A 178 -4.38 7.02 -12.38
N GLN A 179 -3.84 6.57 -13.52
CA GLN A 179 -4.30 5.32 -14.13
C GLN A 179 -3.88 4.12 -13.28
N THR A 180 -2.67 4.15 -12.75
CA THR A 180 -2.16 3.17 -11.78
C THR A 180 -3.06 3.11 -10.54
N LEU A 181 -3.36 4.26 -9.91
CA LEU A 181 -4.23 4.32 -8.74
C LEU A 181 -5.61 3.71 -9.01
N VAL A 182 -6.21 4.01 -10.17
CA VAL A 182 -7.51 3.44 -10.57
C VAL A 182 -7.43 1.91 -10.72
N SER A 183 -6.34 1.37 -11.25
CA SER A 183 -6.11 -0.07 -11.32
C SER A 183 -6.05 -0.67 -9.92
N LEU A 184 -5.22 -0.10 -9.06
CA LEU A 184 -4.97 -0.60 -7.70
C LEU A 184 -6.22 -0.58 -6.80
N VAL A 185 -6.98 0.52 -6.78
CA VAL A 185 -8.18 0.63 -5.92
C VAL A 185 -9.34 -0.27 -6.36
N ASN A 186 -9.27 -0.85 -7.56
CA ASN A 186 -10.24 -1.84 -8.02
C ASN A 186 -9.72 -3.28 -7.94
N THR A 187 -8.50 -3.49 -7.44
CA THR A 187 -7.94 -4.83 -7.21
C THR A 187 -8.40 -5.35 -5.86
N ASP A 188 -9.22 -6.39 -5.87
CA ASP A 188 -9.69 -7.07 -4.66
C ASP A 188 -8.88 -8.36 -4.45
N LEU A 189 -8.35 -8.53 -3.26
CA LEU A 189 -7.47 -9.66 -2.93
C LEU A 189 -8.14 -10.71 -2.04
N ARG A 190 -9.46 -10.60 -1.77
CA ARG A 190 -10.19 -11.50 -0.86
C ARG A 190 -10.00 -12.98 -1.15
N ASP A 191 -9.95 -13.35 -2.42
CA ASP A 191 -9.95 -14.74 -2.85
C ASP A 191 -8.61 -15.44 -2.60
N ILE A 192 -7.52 -14.65 -2.49
CA ILE A 192 -6.17 -15.20 -2.29
C ILE A 192 -5.71 -15.14 -0.84
N LEU A 193 -6.40 -14.43 0.06
CA LEU A 193 -5.98 -14.25 1.45
C LEU A 193 -5.86 -15.57 2.22
N GLY A 194 -6.72 -16.55 1.93
CA GLY A 194 -6.68 -17.89 2.56
C GLY A 194 -5.42 -18.71 2.24
N ASN A 195 -4.63 -18.27 1.25
CA ASN A 195 -3.35 -18.90 0.91
C ASN A 195 -2.21 -18.45 1.84
N ILE A 196 -2.35 -17.33 2.54
CA ILE A 196 -1.34 -16.81 3.48
C ILE A 196 -1.32 -17.71 4.72
N LYS A 197 -0.15 -18.28 5.04
CA LYS A 197 0.02 -19.27 6.10
C LYS A 197 0.88 -18.79 7.28
N CYS A 198 1.59 -17.68 7.11
CA CYS A 198 2.44 -17.12 8.16
C CYS A 198 1.62 -16.29 9.15
N PRO A 199 2.09 -16.16 10.40
CA PRO A 199 1.51 -15.26 11.39
C PRO A 199 1.37 -13.85 10.84
N THR A 200 0.17 -13.29 10.91
CA THR A 200 -0.16 -11.98 10.35
C THR A 200 -0.78 -11.07 11.41
N LEU A 201 -0.13 -9.96 11.68
CA LEU A 201 -0.61 -8.93 12.60
C LEU A 201 -1.23 -7.77 11.81
N LEU A 202 -2.45 -7.40 12.16
CA LEU A 202 -3.11 -6.20 11.66
C LEU A 202 -3.11 -5.15 12.77
N ILE A 203 -2.59 -3.95 12.49
CA ILE A 203 -2.67 -2.77 13.35
C ILE A 203 -3.50 -1.74 12.60
N TRP A 204 -4.56 -1.23 13.23
CA TRP A 204 -5.55 -0.42 12.52
C TRP A 204 -6.08 0.73 13.35
N GLY A 205 -6.27 1.89 12.71
CA GLY A 205 -6.93 3.02 13.33
C GLY A 205 -8.45 2.82 13.43
N GLU A 206 -9.01 3.12 14.59
CA GLU A 206 -10.47 3.03 14.84
C GLU A 206 -11.28 3.88 13.85
N ASN A 207 -10.76 5.04 13.48
CA ASN A 207 -11.43 6.03 12.63
C ASN A 207 -10.86 6.09 11.21
N ASP A 208 -10.22 5.03 10.73
CA ASP A 208 -9.69 4.99 9.38
C ASP A 208 -10.82 5.04 8.33
N ASN A 209 -10.84 6.12 7.56
CA ASN A 209 -11.82 6.35 6.51
C ASN A 209 -11.32 5.96 5.11
N ASP A 210 -10.00 5.73 4.93
CA ASP A 210 -9.40 5.34 3.66
C ASP A 210 -9.45 3.81 3.48
N THR A 211 -9.07 3.08 4.53
CA THR A 211 -9.21 1.62 4.64
C THR A 211 -10.03 1.29 5.90
N PRO A 212 -11.36 1.28 5.82
CA PRO A 212 -12.22 1.13 6.99
C PRO A 212 -11.91 -0.14 7.79
N LEU A 213 -12.13 -0.09 9.12
CA LEU A 213 -11.90 -1.21 10.04
C LEU A 213 -12.58 -2.51 9.59
N SER A 214 -13.73 -2.41 8.90
CA SER A 214 -14.36 -3.57 8.26
C SER A 214 -13.50 -4.29 7.23
N SER A 215 -12.53 -3.60 6.61
CA SER A 215 -11.55 -4.24 5.74
C SER A 215 -10.55 -5.08 6.53
N ALA A 216 -10.12 -4.61 7.70
CA ALA A 216 -9.28 -5.39 8.62
C ALA A 216 -9.99 -6.66 9.10
N GLU A 217 -11.27 -6.55 9.45
CA GLU A 217 -12.09 -7.68 9.88
C GLU A 217 -12.21 -8.75 8.78
N ILE A 218 -12.38 -8.32 7.52
CA ILE A 218 -12.40 -9.24 6.38
C ILE A 218 -11.04 -9.92 6.23
N ILE A 219 -9.92 -9.18 6.24
CA ILE A 219 -8.57 -9.75 6.13
C ILE A 219 -8.35 -10.77 7.25
N LYS A 220 -8.64 -10.39 8.51
CA LYS A 220 -8.54 -11.27 9.69
C LYS A 220 -9.37 -12.55 9.53
N SER A 221 -10.58 -12.44 9.00
CA SER A 221 -11.47 -13.60 8.84
C SER A 221 -10.97 -14.60 7.79
N LYS A 222 -10.10 -14.17 6.88
CA LYS A 222 -9.59 -14.97 5.74
C LYS A 222 -8.21 -15.56 5.99
N ILE A 223 -7.37 -14.91 6.78
CA ILE A 223 -6.03 -15.39 7.13
C ILE A 223 -6.13 -16.16 8.45
N ALA A 224 -5.85 -17.46 8.41
CA ALA A 224 -6.09 -18.35 9.54
C ALA A 224 -5.29 -17.98 10.81
N ASP A 225 -4.00 -17.67 10.65
CA ASP A 225 -3.14 -17.21 11.74
C ASP A 225 -3.01 -15.69 11.70
N SER A 226 -4.03 -14.99 12.18
CA SER A 226 -4.02 -13.52 12.18
C SER A 226 -4.60 -12.92 13.46
N GLY A 227 -4.00 -11.80 13.89
CA GLY A 227 -4.44 -10.97 15.02
C GLY A 227 -4.75 -9.55 14.57
N LEU A 228 -5.75 -8.89 15.20
CA LEU A 228 -6.10 -7.50 14.94
C LEU A 228 -5.97 -6.69 16.22
N CYS A 229 -5.14 -5.63 16.17
CA CYS A 229 -5.02 -4.60 17.19
C CYS A 229 -5.60 -3.29 16.66
N VAL A 230 -6.64 -2.78 17.32
CA VAL A 230 -7.26 -1.50 16.96
C VAL A 230 -6.73 -0.40 17.87
N ILE A 231 -6.13 0.63 17.29
CA ILE A 231 -5.63 1.81 18.02
C ILE A 231 -6.74 2.85 18.06
N LYS A 232 -7.30 3.05 19.25
CA LYS A 232 -8.44 3.94 19.47
C LYS A 232 -8.11 5.39 19.13
N GLY A 233 -9.07 6.10 18.53
CA GLY A 233 -8.98 7.53 18.24
C GLY A 233 -8.01 7.91 17.13
N THR A 234 -7.45 6.95 16.39
CA THR A 234 -6.54 7.19 15.26
C THR A 234 -7.20 6.93 13.91
N GLY A 235 -6.67 7.57 12.87
CA GLY A 235 -7.06 7.41 11.46
C GLY A 235 -6.14 6.48 10.68
N HIS A 236 -5.90 6.83 9.42
CA HIS A 236 -5.16 6.01 8.43
C HIS A 236 -3.65 5.91 8.67
N PHE A 237 -3.11 6.63 9.62
CA PHE A 237 -1.69 6.57 10.02
C PHE A 237 -1.57 6.21 11.51
N SER A 238 -2.29 5.18 11.95
CA SER A 238 -2.43 4.79 13.34
C SER A 238 -1.08 4.65 14.06
N PHE A 239 -0.09 4.09 13.37
CA PHE A 239 1.27 3.88 13.88
C PHE A 239 2.12 5.16 14.00
N CYS A 240 1.72 6.24 13.30
CA CYS A 240 2.32 7.57 13.43
C CYS A 240 1.57 8.42 14.46
N GLU A 241 0.24 8.30 14.52
CA GLU A 241 -0.61 9.08 15.41
C GLU A 241 -0.46 8.66 16.88
N LYS A 242 -0.27 7.35 17.13
CA LYS A 242 0.04 6.78 18.46
C LYS A 242 1.27 5.87 18.42
N PRO A 243 2.46 6.44 18.21
CA PRO A 243 3.67 5.66 17.94
C PRO A 243 4.05 4.73 19.09
N TYR A 244 3.92 5.16 20.35
CA TYR A 244 4.28 4.32 21.51
C TYR A 244 3.47 3.04 21.59
N GLU A 245 2.15 3.12 21.35
CA GLU A 245 1.25 1.97 21.35
C GLU A 245 1.59 1.03 20.18
N ALA A 246 1.70 1.56 18.96
CA ALA A 246 2.05 0.78 17.77
C ALA A 246 3.43 0.12 17.91
N HIS A 247 4.44 0.84 18.40
CA HIS A 247 5.80 0.31 18.57
C HIS A 247 5.85 -0.80 19.62
N ALA A 248 5.11 -0.69 20.73
CA ALA A 248 5.01 -1.76 21.73
C ALA A 248 4.42 -3.04 21.14
N ILE A 249 3.35 -2.91 20.33
CA ILE A 249 2.73 -4.03 19.63
C ILE A 249 3.71 -4.66 18.63
N LEU A 250 4.38 -3.85 17.80
CA LEU A 250 5.38 -4.32 16.84
C LEU A 250 6.52 -5.09 17.52
N ARG A 251 7.10 -4.51 18.57
CA ARG A 251 8.20 -5.14 19.33
C ARG A 251 7.78 -6.44 20.02
N SER A 252 6.52 -6.57 20.41
CA SER A 252 5.97 -7.80 20.99
C SER A 252 5.81 -8.90 19.94
N PHE A 253 5.45 -8.55 18.72
CA PHE A 253 5.20 -9.50 17.63
C PHE A 253 6.49 -9.92 16.91
N ILE A 254 7.41 -8.99 16.71
CA ILE A 254 8.72 -9.23 16.04
C ILE A 254 9.76 -9.55 17.13
N LYS A 255 9.89 -10.83 17.43
CA LYS A 255 10.82 -11.35 18.45
C LYS A 255 11.88 -12.21 17.79
#